data_19fd49d58b8b3288ddbb7a22547d7d52
#
_entry.id   19fd49d58b8b3288ddbb7a22547d7d52
#
_cell.length_a   1.000
_cell.length_b   1.000
_cell.length_c   1.000
_cell.angle_alpha   90.00
_cell.angle_beta   90.00
_cell.angle_gamma   90.00
#
_symmetry.space_group_name_H-M   'P 1'
#
loop_
_entity.id
_entity.type
_entity.pdbx_description
1 polymer ?
#
loop_
_entity_poly.entity_id
_entity_poly.type
_entity_poly.pdbx_seq_one_letter_code
_entity_poly.pdbx_strand_id
1 'polypeptide(L)'
;MKKHILFLLCLIAVASTRAQVFADHFADKTLRVDYIFNGNASGQAICLNGLSALPTWAGRKHHLAELPLQGNGQIVMRNAASGKTIYTTSFSSLFQEWLETDEARNVTKGFENTFLLPYPLQPVEIEITLLDPRRNVRASMKHIVHPNDVLIEQKGNSHITPHKYLLHNDSPEKCIDVAILAEGYTLQEMQTFYEDADIACKSIFDHEPFKSMKKRFNVVAVASPSTDSGVSVPRLNEWKHTAFGSHFSTFYSDRYLTTSRVKAIHDALAGIPYEHIIILANTEEYGGGGIYNSYTLTTAHHPMFRPVVVHEFGHSFGGLADEYFYDNDVMTDTYPLDIEPWEQNISTQVDFAAKWKDMLSENTPVPTPAEVSENYPIGVYEGGGYSAKGIFRPAENCRMRTNEYPAFCPVCQRALRRIIEFYTE
;
A
#
# COMPACT_ATOMS: atom_id res chain seq x y z
N MET A 1 8.98 54.49 -47.46
CA MET A 1 8.34 53.26 -46.99
C MET A 1 9.01 52.86 -45.68
N LYS A 2 8.39 53.16 -44.52
CA LYS A 2 8.87 52.81 -43.18
C LYS A 2 8.20 51.54 -42.75
N LYS A 3 8.98 50.43 -42.54
CA LYS A 3 8.49 49.15 -41.97
C LYS A 3 8.46 49.29 -40.46
N HIS A 4 7.29 49.22 -39.85
CA HIS A 4 7.12 49.08 -38.42
C HIS A 4 7.23 47.60 -38.08
N ILE A 5 8.24 47.22 -37.31
CA ILE A 5 8.39 45.89 -36.68
C ILE A 5 7.66 45.98 -35.36
N LEU A 6 6.56 45.22 -35.25
CA LEU A 6 5.77 45.07 -34.03
C LEU A 6 6.41 43.94 -33.19
N PHE A 7 7.06 44.30 -32.09
CA PHE A 7 7.61 43.33 -31.12
C PHE A 7 6.46 42.87 -30.20
N LEU A 8 6.01 41.64 -30.38
CA LEU A 8 5.02 41.02 -29.47
C LEU A 8 5.77 40.45 -28.26
N LEU A 9 5.75 41.15 -27.12
CA LEU A 9 6.23 40.63 -25.84
C LEU A 9 5.22 39.60 -25.31
N CYS A 10 5.50 38.31 -25.45
CA CYS A 10 4.82 37.26 -24.70
C CYS A 10 5.26 37.32 -23.22
N LEU A 11 4.44 37.89 -22.36
CA LEU A 11 4.55 37.73 -20.91
C LEU A 11 4.21 36.27 -20.57
N ILE A 12 5.23 35.46 -20.35
CA ILE A 12 5.07 34.15 -19.73
C ILE A 12 4.84 34.45 -18.24
N ALA A 13 3.57 34.39 -17.81
CA ALA A 13 3.24 34.36 -16.39
C ALA A 13 3.71 33.01 -15.83
N VAL A 14 4.88 33.02 -15.21
CA VAL A 14 5.32 31.91 -14.36
C VAL A 14 4.40 31.93 -13.14
N ALA A 15 3.32 31.15 -13.19
CA ALA A 15 2.56 30.84 -12.00
C ALA A 15 3.46 30.05 -11.06
N SER A 16 4.07 30.72 -10.10
CA SER A 16 4.74 30.07 -8.98
C SER A 16 3.65 29.30 -8.21
N THR A 17 3.57 27.99 -8.44
CA THR A 17 2.76 27.11 -7.60
C THR A 17 3.38 27.12 -6.21
N ARG A 18 2.85 27.98 -5.31
CA ARG A 18 3.22 27.88 -3.89
C ARG A 18 2.79 26.50 -3.42
N ALA A 19 3.70 25.77 -2.77
CA ALA A 19 3.38 24.54 -2.08
C ALA A 19 2.15 24.77 -1.18
N GLN A 20 1.22 23.83 -1.18
CA GLN A 20 0.01 23.93 -0.34
C GLN A 20 0.42 23.82 1.13
N VAL A 21 -0.02 24.76 1.96
CA VAL A 21 0.20 24.71 3.40
C VAL A 21 -0.91 23.84 4.02
N PHE A 22 -0.54 22.79 4.73
CA PHE A 22 -1.48 21.87 5.38
C PHE A 22 -2.53 22.60 6.23
N ALA A 23 -2.08 23.51 7.10
CA ALA A 23 -2.93 24.25 8.04
C ALA A 23 -3.96 25.18 7.37
N ASP A 24 -3.80 25.51 6.08
CA ASP A 24 -4.80 26.30 5.33
C ASP A 24 -6.04 25.49 4.99
N HIS A 25 -5.94 24.15 4.99
CA HIS A 25 -6.99 23.24 4.53
C HIS A 25 -7.45 22.24 5.58
N PHE A 26 -6.59 21.88 6.53
CA PHE A 26 -6.81 20.74 7.42
C PHE A 26 -6.53 21.05 8.89
N ALA A 27 -7.32 20.45 9.78
CA ALA A 27 -7.02 20.33 11.19
C ALA A 27 -6.03 19.15 11.41
N ASP A 28 -5.30 19.18 12.52
CA ASP A 28 -4.42 18.08 12.92
C ASP A 28 -5.23 16.92 13.52
N LYS A 29 -6.12 16.36 12.68
CA LYS A 29 -7.03 15.24 12.96
C LYS A 29 -7.15 14.37 11.70
N THR A 30 -7.58 13.14 11.87
CA THR A 30 -7.88 12.23 10.77
C THR A 30 -9.37 12.19 10.49
N LEU A 31 -9.75 12.30 9.22
CA LEU A 31 -11.04 11.87 8.69
C LEU A 31 -10.86 10.42 8.21
N ARG A 32 -11.42 9.46 8.93
CA ARG A 32 -11.53 8.07 8.47
C ARG A 32 -12.78 7.93 7.63
N VAL A 33 -12.63 7.37 6.44
CA VAL A 33 -13.74 7.09 5.53
C VAL A 33 -13.80 5.58 5.28
N ASP A 34 -14.91 4.97 5.64
CA ASP A 34 -15.18 3.56 5.41
C ASP A 34 -16.06 3.40 4.17
N TYR A 35 -15.61 2.57 3.21
CA TYR A 35 -16.35 2.21 2.01
C TYR A 35 -16.57 0.70 1.93
N ILE A 36 -17.61 0.32 1.17
CA ILE A 36 -17.79 -1.04 0.67
C ILE A 36 -17.61 -1.00 -0.85
N PHE A 37 -16.59 -1.71 -1.35
CA PHE A 37 -16.48 -1.98 -2.78
C PHE A 37 -17.25 -3.26 -3.06
N ASN A 38 -18.13 -3.23 -4.04
CA ASN A 38 -18.97 -4.38 -4.35
C ASN A 38 -19.18 -4.52 -5.86
N GLY A 39 -19.60 -5.71 -6.25
CA GLY A 39 -19.85 -6.04 -7.65
C GLY A 39 -19.28 -7.38 -8.06
N ASN A 40 -18.96 -7.48 -9.34
CA ASN A 40 -18.36 -8.64 -9.98
C ASN A 40 -17.50 -8.20 -11.19
N ALA A 41 -16.96 -9.14 -11.97
CA ALA A 41 -16.12 -8.83 -13.13
C ALA A 41 -16.82 -7.93 -14.18
N SER A 42 -18.16 -7.96 -14.29
CA SER A 42 -18.93 -7.19 -15.29
C SER A 42 -19.37 -5.81 -14.80
N GLY A 43 -19.54 -5.60 -13.50
CA GLY A 43 -20.00 -4.33 -12.94
C GLY A 43 -19.59 -4.14 -11.49
N GLN A 44 -19.12 -2.93 -11.18
CA GLN A 44 -18.55 -2.57 -9.87
C GLN A 44 -19.22 -1.31 -9.35
N ALA A 45 -19.36 -1.23 -8.03
CA ALA A 45 -19.90 -0.07 -7.34
C ALA A 45 -19.14 0.21 -6.05
N ILE A 46 -19.16 1.46 -5.61
CA ILE A 46 -18.60 1.94 -4.36
C ILE A 46 -19.73 2.48 -3.50
N CYS A 47 -19.82 2.06 -2.25
CA CYS A 47 -20.78 2.55 -1.29
C CYS A 47 -20.08 3.20 -0.11
N LEU A 48 -20.48 4.41 0.27
CA LEU A 48 -20.05 5.02 1.52
C LEU A 48 -20.71 4.24 2.68
N ASN A 49 -19.90 3.75 3.61
CA ASN A 49 -20.37 3.00 4.78
C ASN A 49 -20.38 3.85 6.06
N GLY A 50 -19.40 4.75 6.24
CA GLY A 50 -19.36 5.62 7.41
C GLY A 50 -18.22 6.61 7.39
N LEU A 51 -18.33 7.62 8.25
CA LEU A 51 -17.32 8.63 8.49
C LEU A 51 -16.98 8.67 9.98
N SER A 52 -15.69 8.76 10.30
CA SER A 52 -15.24 8.93 11.69
C SER A 52 -14.11 9.98 11.75
N ALA A 53 -13.99 10.65 12.90
CA ALA A 53 -12.88 11.54 13.21
C ALA A 53 -11.98 10.90 14.28
N LEU A 54 -10.66 10.86 14.02
CA LEU A 54 -9.64 10.43 14.97
C LEU A 54 -8.84 11.64 15.48
N PRO A 55 -8.27 11.58 16.70
CA PRO A 55 -7.72 12.76 17.37
C PRO A 55 -6.47 13.35 16.73
N THR A 56 -5.70 12.56 15.97
CA THR A 56 -4.40 12.97 15.41
C THR A 56 -4.30 12.59 13.95
N TRP A 57 -3.68 13.45 13.13
CA TRP A 57 -3.25 13.13 11.78
C TRP A 57 -1.80 12.62 11.81
N ALA A 58 -1.58 11.38 11.41
CA ALA A 58 -0.26 10.76 11.33
C ALA A 58 0.33 10.82 9.92
N GLY A 59 -0.48 11.13 8.91
CA GLY A 59 -0.04 11.14 7.51
C GLY A 59 0.73 12.40 7.13
N ARG A 60 1.25 12.40 5.91
CA ARG A 60 2.06 13.48 5.37
C ARG A 60 1.37 14.85 5.41
N LYS A 61 2.15 15.90 5.65
CA LYS A 61 1.73 17.32 5.59
C LYS A 61 2.33 18.06 4.39
N HIS A 62 3.08 17.32 3.53
CA HIS A 62 3.73 17.80 2.31
C HIS A 62 3.16 17.05 1.10
N HIS A 63 3.45 17.50 -0.12
CA HIS A 63 3.01 16.85 -1.37
C HIS A 63 1.51 16.50 -1.39
N LEU A 64 0.67 17.37 -0.81
CA LEU A 64 -0.74 17.06 -0.50
C LEU A 64 -1.56 16.65 -1.72
N ALA A 65 -1.33 17.30 -2.87
CA ALA A 65 -2.05 17.03 -4.12
C ALA A 65 -1.26 16.17 -5.13
N GLU A 66 -0.20 15.49 -4.66
CA GLU A 66 0.66 14.63 -5.47
C GLU A 66 0.51 13.18 -5.07
N LEU A 67 0.80 12.25 -5.99
CA LEU A 67 0.80 10.81 -5.76
C LEU A 67 2.23 10.28 -5.85
N PRO A 68 2.72 9.49 -4.87
CA PRO A 68 4.00 8.82 -4.99
C PRO A 68 3.94 7.69 -6.03
N LEU A 69 2.82 6.98 -6.09
CA LEU A 69 2.52 5.88 -7.01
C LEU A 69 1.06 5.96 -7.48
N GLN A 70 0.78 5.40 -8.64
CA GLN A 70 -0.57 5.44 -9.22
C GLN A 70 -1.58 4.52 -8.50
N GLY A 71 -1.15 3.34 -8.02
CA GLY A 71 -2.04 2.33 -7.41
C GLY A 71 -3.14 1.84 -8.37
N ASN A 72 -4.01 0.98 -7.89
CA ASN A 72 -5.18 0.48 -8.64
C ASN A 72 -6.45 1.27 -8.33
N GLY A 73 -6.41 2.17 -7.36
CA GLY A 73 -7.46 3.12 -7.02
C GLY A 73 -6.89 4.43 -6.52
N GLN A 74 -7.69 5.47 -6.57
CA GLN A 74 -7.30 6.82 -6.16
C GLN A 74 -8.42 7.51 -5.39
N ILE A 75 -8.02 8.33 -4.43
CA ILE A 75 -8.91 9.25 -3.72
C ILE A 75 -8.42 10.68 -3.95
N VAL A 76 -9.31 11.54 -4.39
CA VAL A 76 -9.06 12.97 -4.59
C VAL A 76 -10.00 13.76 -3.71
N MET A 77 -9.46 14.61 -2.85
CA MET A 77 -10.23 15.54 -2.03
C MET A 77 -10.11 16.94 -2.61
N ARG A 78 -11.25 17.58 -2.88
CA ARG A 78 -11.33 18.94 -3.41
C ARG A 78 -12.08 19.85 -2.43
N ASN A 79 -11.66 21.09 -2.32
CA ASN A 79 -12.46 22.09 -1.63
C ASN A 79 -13.79 22.28 -2.40
N ALA A 80 -14.92 22.09 -1.72
CA ALA A 80 -16.23 22.04 -2.39
C ALA A 80 -16.63 23.37 -3.05
N ALA A 81 -16.15 24.53 -2.52
CA ALA A 81 -16.46 25.84 -3.06
C ALA A 81 -15.61 26.21 -4.28
N SER A 82 -14.33 25.87 -4.29
CA SER A 82 -13.38 26.28 -5.34
C SER A 82 -13.09 25.16 -6.36
N GLY A 83 -13.42 23.91 -6.06
CA GLY A 83 -13.05 22.75 -6.88
C GLY A 83 -11.55 22.42 -6.87
N LYS A 84 -10.73 23.19 -6.11
CA LYS A 84 -9.29 22.97 -6.06
C LYS A 84 -8.98 21.67 -5.34
N THR A 85 -8.13 20.82 -5.94
CA THR A 85 -7.58 19.62 -5.29
C THR A 85 -6.71 20.04 -4.12
N ILE A 86 -6.98 19.48 -2.93
CA ILE A 86 -6.27 19.79 -1.69
C ILE A 86 -5.58 18.57 -1.08
N TYR A 87 -5.99 17.34 -1.44
CA TYR A 87 -5.32 16.10 -1.04
C TYR A 87 -5.58 15.01 -2.06
N THR A 88 -4.58 14.13 -2.27
CA THR A 88 -4.73 12.92 -3.08
C THR A 88 -4.02 11.76 -2.41
N THR A 89 -4.54 10.56 -2.61
CA THR A 89 -3.85 9.31 -2.23
C THR A 89 -4.24 8.20 -3.19
N SER A 90 -3.44 7.14 -3.26
CA SER A 90 -3.69 5.97 -4.10
C SER A 90 -3.58 4.70 -3.27
N PHE A 91 -4.18 3.63 -3.76
CA PHE A 91 -4.27 2.36 -3.06
C PHE A 91 -4.45 1.18 -4.03
N SER A 92 -4.30 -0.03 -3.50
CA SER A 92 -4.84 -1.27 -4.08
C SER A 92 -5.81 -1.90 -3.10
N SER A 93 -6.63 -2.85 -3.54
CA SER A 93 -7.64 -3.49 -2.69
C SER A 93 -7.78 -4.97 -2.98
N LEU A 94 -8.09 -5.75 -1.94
CA LEU A 94 -8.41 -7.17 -2.07
C LEU A 94 -9.61 -7.41 -3.01
N PHE A 95 -10.55 -6.45 -3.10
CA PHE A 95 -11.67 -6.50 -4.05
C PHE A 95 -11.18 -6.55 -5.50
N GLN A 96 -10.19 -5.72 -5.87
CA GLN A 96 -9.66 -5.67 -7.23
C GLN A 96 -8.87 -6.93 -7.59
N GLU A 97 -8.13 -7.52 -6.64
CA GLU A 97 -7.49 -8.84 -6.84
C GLU A 97 -8.53 -9.95 -7.01
N TRP A 98 -9.60 -9.93 -6.21
CA TRP A 98 -10.70 -10.90 -6.35
C TRP A 98 -11.37 -10.82 -7.71
N LEU A 99 -11.47 -9.64 -8.33
CA LEU A 99 -12.09 -9.45 -9.65
C LEU A 99 -11.37 -10.23 -10.77
N GLU A 100 -10.10 -10.57 -10.59
CA GLU A 100 -9.30 -11.38 -11.54
C GLU A 100 -9.60 -12.90 -11.42
N THR A 101 -10.37 -13.31 -10.40
CA THR A 101 -10.71 -14.72 -10.19
C THR A 101 -11.90 -15.19 -11.04
N ASP A 102 -11.97 -16.49 -11.31
CA ASP A 102 -13.14 -17.10 -11.98
C ASP A 102 -14.44 -16.92 -11.17
N GLU A 103 -14.34 -16.87 -9.84
CA GLU A 103 -15.50 -16.66 -8.97
C GLU A 103 -16.18 -15.32 -9.27
N ALA A 104 -15.40 -14.26 -9.52
CA ALA A 104 -15.91 -12.91 -9.79
C ALA A 104 -16.73 -12.83 -11.08
N ARG A 105 -16.63 -13.80 -11.98
CA ARG A 105 -17.47 -13.87 -13.19
C ARG A 105 -18.91 -14.28 -12.89
N ASN A 106 -19.14 -14.97 -11.78
CA ASN A 106 -20.41 -15.59 -11.46
C ASN A 106 -21.06 -15.10 -10.17
N VAL A 107 -20.29 -14.47 -9.28
CA VAL A 107 -20.72 -14.06 -7.94
C VAL A 107 -20.53 -12.57 -7.77
N THR A 108 -21.45 -11.91 -7.04
CA THR A 108 -21.30 -10.54 -6.56
C THR A 108 -20.90 -10.58 -5.09
N LYS A 109 -19.80 -9.90 -4.75
CA LYS A 109 -19.31 -9.78 -3.36
C LYS A 109 -19.09 -8.33 -2.96
N GLY A 110 -19.06 -8.07 -1.65
CA GLY A 110 -18.71 -6.80 -1.04
C GLY A 110 -17.47 -6.94 -0.16
N PHE A 111 -16.59 -5.95 -0.22
CA PHE A 111 -15.34 -5.89 0.54
C PHE A 111 -15.24 -4.58 1.30
N GLU A 112 -14.90 -4.65 2.58
CA GLU A 112 -14.60 -3.47 3.39
C GLU A 112 -13.30 -2.82 2.92
N ASN A 113 -13.32 -1.49 2.87
CA ASN A 113 -12.13 -0.67 2.66
C ASN A 113 -12.20 0.56 3.56
N THR A 114 -11.11 0.92 4.18
CA THR A 114 -11.00 2.06 5.08
C THR A 114 -9.82 2.92 4.65
N PHE A 115 -10.04 4.24 4.59
CA PHE A 115 -9.02 5.20 4.22
C PHE A 115 -8.90 6.30 5.26
N LEU A 116 -7.65 6.71 5.53
CA LEU A 116 -7.33 7.83 6.40
C LEU A 116 -7.01 9.04 5.52
N LEU A 117 -7.73 10.12 5.75
CA LEU A 117 -7.56 11.39 5.08
C LEU A 117 -7.35 12.50 6.12
N PRO A 118 -6.68 13.60 5.79
CA PRO A 118 -6.59 14.72 6.72
C PRO A 118 -7.98 15.36 6.92
N TYR A 119 -8.29 15.75 8.14
CA TYR A 119 -9.62 16.29 8.51
C TYR A 119 -9.81 17.71 7.95
N PRO A 120 -10.78 17.96 7.06
CA PRO A 120 -10.91 19.25 6.39
C PRO A 120 -11.45 20.36 7.32
N LEU A 121 -11.01 21.59 7.13
CA LEU A 121 -11.53 22.78 7.82
C LEU A 121 -12.81 23.34 7.18
N GLN A 122 -13.04 23.04 5.90
CA GLN A 122 -14.16 23.50 5.08
C GLN A 122 -14.83 22.30 4.39
N PRO A 123 -16.07 22.43 3.90
CA PRO A 123 -16.70 21.38 3.11
C PRO A 123 -15.83 20.94 1.93
N VAL A 124 -15.72 19.63 1.73
CA VAL A 124 -14.92 19.01 0.67
C VAL A 124 -15.75 18.03 -0.15
N GLU A 125 -15.44 17.92 -1.44
CA GLU A 125 -15.85 16.80 -2.28
C GLU A 125 -14.74 15.73 -2.22
N ILE A 126 -15.11 14.51 -1.90
CA ILE A 126 -14.23 13.34 -1.99
C ILE A 126 -14.67 12.53 -3.19
N GLU A 127 -13.74 12.29 -4.12
CA GLU A 127 -13.92 11.39 -5.25
C GLU A 127 -13.01 10.18 -5.06
N ILE A 128 -13.60 8.98 -5.07
CA ILE A 128 -12.89 7.71 -5.05
C ILE A 128 -13.13 6.97 -6.35
N THR A 129 -12.06 6.41 -6.93
CA THR A 129 -12.09 5.77 -8.25
C THR A 129 -11.35 4.43 -8.21
N LEU A 130 -11.95 3.39 -8.78
CA LEU A 130 -11.32 2.10 -9.05
C LEU A 130 -10.91 2.04 -10.53
N LEU A 131 -9.70 1.59 -10.79
CA LEU A 131 -9.10 1.51 -12.11
C LEU A 131 -8.81 0.04 -12.46
N ASP A 132 -8.97 -0.32 -13.72
CA ASP A 132 -8.49 -1.60 -14.22
C ASP A 132 -6.97 -1.56 -14.54
N PRO A 133 -6.34 -2.69 -14.88
CA PRO A 133 -4.92 -2.72 -15.26
C PRO A 133 -4.57 -1.80 -16.44
N ARG A 134 -5.56 -1.48 -17.30
CA ARG A 134 -5.41 -0.53 -18.42
C ARG A 134 -5.69 0.93 -18.03
N ARG A 135 -5.84 1.21 -16.72
CA ARG A 135 -6.11 2.54 -16.16
C ARG A 135 -7.48 3.12 -16.55
N ASN A 136 -8.41 2.29 -17.06
CA ASN A 136 -9.78 2.72 -17.28
C ASN A 136 -10.56 2.76 -15.97
N VAL A 137 -11.43 3.75 -15.82
CA VAL A 137 -12.32 3.87 -14.66
C VAL A 137 -13.36 2.75 -14.71
N ARG A 138 -13.39 1.90 -13.70
CA ARG A 138 -14.37 0.80 -13.54
C ARG A 138 -15.50 1.17 -12.60
N ALA A 139 -15.21 1.94 -11.58
CA ALA A 139 -16.19 2.53 -10.69
C ALA A 139 -15.67 3.87 -10.15
N SER A 140 -16.57 4.81 -9.92
CA SER A 140 -16.26 6.07 -9.26
C SER A 140 -17.44 6.50 -8.40
N MET A 141 -17.14 7.12 -7.27
CA MET A 141 -18.12 7.71 -6.37
C MET A 141 -17.65 9.08 -5.92
N LYS A 142 -18.58 10.06 -5.88
CA LYS A 142 -18.36 11.38 -5.29
C LYS A 142 -19.34 11.63 -4.16
N HIS A 143 -18.86 12.21 -3.08
CA HIS A 143 -19.71 12.68 -2.00
C HIS A 143 -19.11 13.91 -1.32
N ILE A 144 -19.99 14.71 -0.69
CA ILE A 144 -19.58 15.89 0.08
C ILE A 144 -19.42 15.50 1.54
N VAL A 145 -18.37 15.99 2.15
CA VAL A 145 -18.15 15.91 3.61
C VAL A 145 -18.20 17.32 4.19
N HIS A 146 -19.09 17.52 5.13
CA HIS A 146 -19.16 18.73 5.94
C HIS A 146 -18.44 18.47 7.26
N PRO A 147 -17.39 19.25 7.64
CA PRO A 147 -16.60 18.95 8.84
C PRO A 147 -17.39 19.08 10.16
N ASN A 148 -18.54 19.75 10.14
CA ASN A 148 -19.43 19.90 11.29
C ASN A 148 -20.63 18.94 11.26
N ASP A 149 -20.62 17.91 10.39
CA ASP A 149 -21.69 16.93 10.35
C ASP A 149 -21.70 16.10 11.64
N VAL A 150 -22.87 16.10 12.30
CA VAL A 150 -23.07 15.42 13.59
C VAL A 150 -23.00 13.89 13.47
N LEU A 151 -23.08 13.34 12.25
CA LEU A 151 -22.96 11.92 11.98
C LEU A 151 -21.51 11.46 11.80
N ILE A 152 -20.52 12.36 11.84
CA ILE A 152 -19.11 11.99 11.91
C ILE A 152 -18.79 11.49 13.32
N GLU A 153 -18.65 10.17 13.46
CA GLU A 153 -18.39 9.52 14.74
C GLU A 153 -17.02 9.90 15.30
N GLN A 154 -16.94 10.30 16.58
CA GLN A 154 -15.67 10.59 17.24
C GLN A 154 -15.10 9.29 17.83
N LYS A 155 -13.95 8.82 17.30
CA LYS A 155 -13.27 7.60 17.75
C LYS A 155 -11.89 7.91 18.33
N GLY A 156 -11.33 6.97 19.11
CA GLY A 156 -9.96 7.07 19.61
C GLY A 156 -9.72 8.05 20.75
N ASN A 157 -10.79 8.56 21.38
CA ASN A 157 -10.69 9.42 22.57
C ASN A 157 -10.77 8.63 23.90
N SER A 158 -11.18 7.36 23.82
CA SER A 158 -11.30 6.44 24.96
C SER A 158 -11.08 5.01 24.48
N HIS A 159 -10.80 4.09 25.41
CA HIS A 159 -10.62 2.68 25.12
C HIS A 159 -9.54 2.37 24.07
N ILE A 160 -8.42 3.13 24.14
CA ILE A 160 -7.27 2.92 23.25
C ILE A 160 -6.69 1.54 23.52
N THR A 161 -6.49 0.77 22.44
CA THR A 161 -5.90 -0.58 22.53
C THR A 161 -4.52 -0.52 23.17
N PRO A 162 -4.17 -1.41 24.13
CA PRO A 162 -2.85 -1.46 24.73
C PRO A 162 -1.76 -1.58 23.66
N HIS A 163 -0.73 -0.75 23.77
CA HIS A 163 0.32 -0.69 22.76
C HIS A 163 1.67 -0.32 23.35
N LYS A 164 2.74 -0.60 22.61
CA LYS A 164 4.12 -0.30 22.98
C LYS A 164 4.91 0.12 21.76
N TYR A 165 5.62 1.24 21.84
CA TYR A 165 6.57 1.62 20.78
C TYR A 165 7.78 0.69 20.78
N LEU A 166 8.08 0.13 19.61
CA LEU A 166 9.31 -0.63 19.32
C LEU A 166 10.39 0.32 18.79
N LEU A 167 9.99 1.36 18.08
CA LEU A 167 10.83 2.41 17.57
C LEU A 167 10.06 3.74 17.67
N HIS A 168 10.66 4.73 18.32
CA HIS A 168 10.09 6.07 18.42
C HIS A 168 11.21 7.09 18.25
N ASN A 169 11.26 7.75 17.10
CA ASN A 169 12.31 8.68 16.74
C ASN A 169 11.88 10.15 16.84
N ASP A 170 10.67 10.48 16.36
CA ASP A 170 10.15 11.85 16.38
C ASP A 170 8.60 11.84 16.36
N SER A 171 7.99 13.01 16.26
CA SER A 171 6.54 13.16 16.13
C SER A 171 6.01 12.52 14.83
N PRO A 172 4.72 12.13 14.79
CA PRO A 172 4.09 11.59 13.57
C PRO A 172 4.22 12.51 12.35
N GLU A 173 4.36 13.81 12.55
CA GLU A 173 4.50 14.78 11.46
C GLU A 173 5.83 14.69 10.69
N LYS A 174 6.87 14.04 11.30
CA LYS A 174 8.21 13.91 10.73
C LYS A 174 8.61 12.46 10.43
N CYS A 175 7.83 11.52 10.91
CA CYS A 175 8.10 10.10 10.75
C CYS A 175 6.92 9.42 10.07
N ILE A 176 7.20 8.34 9.38
CA ILE A 176 6.21 7.38 8.90
C ILE A 176 5.86 6.48 10.08
N ASP A 177 4.58 6.42 10.45
CA ASP A 177 4.10 5.64 11.57
C ASP A 177 3.59 4.26 11.11
N VAL A 178 4.24 3.19 11.57
CA VAL A 178 3.90 1.79 11.25
C VAL A 178 3.32 1.13 12.48
N ALA A 179 2.09 0.62 12.37
CA ALA A 179 1.45 -0.17 13.40
C ALA A 179 1.57 -1.67 13.11
N ILE A 180 2.01 -2.45 14.11
CA ILE A 180 2.06 -3.91 14.07
C ILE A 180 0.99 -4.45 15.01
N LEU A 181 0.01 -5.24 14.49
CA LEU A 181 -1.13 -5.75 15.25
C LEU A 181 -1.04 -7.26 15.47
N ALA A 182 -1.59 -7.70 16.61
CA ALA A 182 -1.72 -9.12 16.96
C ALA A 182 -2.95 -9.75 16.29
N GLU A 183 -2.79 -10.88 15.60
CA GLU A 183 -3.87 -11.67 15.03
C GLU A 183 -3.71 -13.14 15.42
N GLY A 184 -4.73 -13.72 16.03
CA GLY A 184 -4.68 -15.09 16.54
C GLY A 184 -3.85 -15.28 17.82
N TYR A 185 -3.44 -14.21 18.48
CA TYR A 185 -2.86 -14.26 19.82
C TYR A 185 -3.94 -14.02 20.85
N THR A 186 -4.10 -14.91 21.82
CA THR A 186 -4.96 -14.70 22.98
C THR A 186 -4.37 -13.67 23.95
N LEU A 187 -5.14 -13.23 24.93
CA LEU A 187 -4.65 -12.30 25.96
C LEU A 187 -3.40 -12.84 26.69
N GLN A 188 -3.33 -14.14 26.88
CA GLN A 188 -2.19 -14.82 27.55
C GLN A 188 -0.94 -14.85 26.65
N GLU A 189 -1.09 -14.73 25.35
CA GLU A 189 0.00 -14.79 24.37
C GLU A 189 0.52 -13.40 23.95
N MET A 190 0.05 -12.31 24.59
CA MET A 190 0.49 -10.96 24.21
C MET A 190 1.99 -10.72 24.41
N GLN A 191 2.65 -11.41 25.34
CA GLN A 191 4.09 -11.32 25.49
C GLN A 191 4.81 -11.92 24.26
N THR A 192 4.36 -13.07 23.78
CA THR A 192 4.86 -13.71 22.55
C THR A 192 4.65 -12.78 21.34
N PHE A 193 3.47 -12.17 21.24
CA PHE A 193 3.21 -11.18 20.19
C PHE A 193 4.22 -10.02 20.20
N TYR A 194 4.53 -9.45 21.38
CA TYR A 194 5.50 -8.35 21.44
C TYR A 194 6.91 -8.79 21.04
N GLU A 195 7.30 -10.02 21.30
CA GLU A 195 8.56 -10.61 20.86
C GLU A 195 8.58 -10.79 19.33
N ASP A 196 7.50 -11.31 18.76
CA ASP A 196 7.35 -11.45 17.31
C ASP A 196 7.29 -10.09 16.59
N ALA A 197 6.63 -9.10 17.17
CA ALA A 197 6.60 -7.74 16.63
C ALA A 197 7.99 -7.09 16.61
N ASP A 198 8.82 -7.35 17.65
CA ASP A 198 10.21 -6.90 17.67
C ASP A 198 11.06 -7.60 16.59
N ILE A 199 10.82 -8.90 16.35
CA ILE A 199 11.47 -9.66 15.27
C ILE A 199 11.07 -9.08 13.90
N ALA A 200 9.78 -8.80 13.66
CA ALA A 200 9.29 -8.19 12.42
C ALA A 200 9.94 -6.82 12.19
N CYS A 201 9.90 -5.96 13.20
CA CYS A 201 10.51 -4.64 13.17
C CYS A 201 12.01 -4.72 12.81
N LYS A 202 12.79 -5.55 13.53
CA LYS A 202 14.21 -5.76 13.24
C LYS A 202 14.42 -6.28 11.82
N SER A 203 13.62 -7.23 11.37
CA SER A 203 13.74 -7.81 10.03
C SER A 203 13.59 -6.77 8.94
N ILE A 204 12.63 -5.85 9.05
CA ILE A 204 12.43 -4.75 8.09
C ILE A 204 13.63 -3.79 8.14
N PHE A 205 14.03 -3.33 9.34
CA PHE A 205 15.07 -2.33 9.49
C PHE A 205 16.51 -2.87 9.39
N ASP A 206 16.69 -4.15 9.11
CA ASP A 206 17.97 -4.73 8.67
C ASP A 206 18.18 -4.66 7.15
N HIS A 207 17.12 -4.34 6.38
CA HIS A 207 17.17 -4.19 4.92
C HIS A 207 17.31 -2.72 4.48
N GLU A 208 18.16 -2.47 3.47
CA GLU A 208 18.16 -1.16 2.80
C GLU A 208 16.94 -0.99 1.89
N PRO A 209 16.35 0.22 1.81
CA PRO A 209 16.77 1.50 2.40
C PRO A 209 16.26 1.75 3.82
N PHE A 210 15.42 0.88 4.39
CA PHE A 210 14.84 1.06 5.73
C PHE A 210 15.94 1.19 6.81
N LYS A 211 17.03 0.44 6.69
CA LYS A 211 18.17 0.47 7.62
C LYS A 211 18.79 1.86 7.71
N SER A 212 19.21 2.42 6.58
CA SER A 212 19.83 3.75 6.52
C SER A 212 18.86 4.88 6.84
N MET A 213 17.56 4.68 6.60
CA MET A 213 16.51 5.66 6.82
C MET A 213 15.67 5.39 8.08
N LYS A 214 16.12 4.51 8.96
CA LYS A 214 15.41 4.09 10.17
C LYS A 214 14.89 5.24 11.04
N LYS A 215 15.62 6.36 11.06
CA LYS A 215 15.24 7.56 11.83
C LYS A 215 13.99 8.27 11.31
N ARG A 216 13.49 7.90 10.12
CA ARG A 216 12.28 8.44 9.51
C ARG A 216 11.02 7.64 9.84
N PHE A 217 11.12 6.69 10.78
CA PHE A 217 10.02 5.80 11.15
C PHE A 217 9.77 5.79 12.66
N ASN A 218 8.50 5.69 13.01
CA ASN A 218 8.05 5.17 14.29
C ASN A 218 7.39 3.81 14.07
N VAL A 219 7.52 2.90 15.03
CA VAL A 219 6.88 1.58 14.98
C VAL A 219 6.22 1.29 16.31
N VAL A 220 4.94 1.00 16.29
CA VAL A 220 4.14 0.67 17.47
C VAL A 220 3.55 -0.73 17.36
N ALA A 221 3.75 -1.56 18.39
CA ALA A 221 3.10 -2.86 18.53
C ALA A 221 1.80 -2.71 19.32
N VAL A 222 0.67 -3.18 18.76
CA VAL A 222 -0.68 -2.99 19.26
C VAL A 222 -1.29 -4.35 19.66
N ALA A 223 -1.55 -4.53 20.95
CA ALA A 223 -2.05 -5.76 21.54
C ALA A 223 -3.56 -5.89 21.29
N SER A 224 -3.95 -6.49 20.16
CA SER A 224 -5.32 -6.81 19.79
C SER A 224 -5.61 -8.30 20.06
N PRO A 225 -6.10 -8.69 21.27
CA PRO A 225 -6.25 -10.08 21.61
C PRO A 225 -7.38 -10.75 20.84
N SER A 226 -7.12 -11.96 20.38
CA SER A 226 -8.09 -12.88 19.79
C SER A 226 -8.74 -13.76 20.84
N THR A 227 -9.92 -14.28 20.54
CA THR A 227 -10.59 -15.28 21.39
C THR A 227 -9.86 -16.62 21.30
N ASP A 228 -9.52 -17.04 20.07
CA ASP A 228 -8.82 -18.29 19.79
C ASP A 228 -7.36 -18.02 19.47
N SER A 229 -6.49 -18.95 19.86
CA SER A 229 -5.09 -19.02 19.41
C SER A 229 -5.01 -19.60 18.00
N GLY A 230 -4.15 -19.02 17.18
CA GLY A 230 -4.01 -19.37 15.76
C GLY A 230 -4.99 -18.66 14.85
N VAL A 231 -4.90 -18.93 13.55
CA VAL A 231 -5.76 -18.36 12.51
C VAL A 231 -6.49 -19.45 11.74
N SER A 232 -7.54 -19.08 11.00
CA SER A 232 -8.35 -20.06 10.26
C SER A 232 -7.56 -20.67 9.09
N VAL A 233 -7.62 -22.01 8.96
CA VAL A 233 -7.04 -22.80 7.86
C VAL A 233 -8.16 -23.60 7.20
N PRO A 234 -8.94 -22.99 6.28
CA PRO A 234 -10.16 -23.59 5.71
C PRO A 234 -9.92 -24.96 5.03
N ARG A 235 -8.78 -25.16 4.36
CA ARG A 235 -8.43 -26.46 3.73
C ARG A 235 -8.33 -27.62 4.73
N LEU A 236 -8.08 -27.30 6.03
CA LEU A 236 -8.07 -28.28 7.13
C LEU A 236 -9.39 -28.30 7.92
N ASN A 237 -10.40 -27.52 7.47
CA ASN A 237 -11.66 -27.30 8.20
C ASN A 237 -11.45 -26.71 9.59
N GLU A 238 -10.38 -25.93 9.77
CA GLU A 238 -10.07 -25.22 11.02
C GLU A 238 -10.54 -23.78 10.94
N TRP A 239 -11.50 -23.41 11.79
CA TRP A 239 -12.02 -22.06 11.88
C TRP A 239 -11.75 -21.48 13.27
N LYS A 240 -11.27 -20.24 13.34
CA LYS A 240 -10.87 -19.54 14.56
C LYS A 240 -11.59 -18.21 14.70
N HIS A 241 -11.95 -17.84 15.92
CA HIS A 241 -12.47 -16.52 16.24
C HIS A 241 -11.34 -15.58 16.66
N THR A 242 -10.79 -14.88 15.69
CA THR A 242 -9.65 -13.99 15.86
C THR A 242 -10.05 -12.51 15.79
N ALA A 243 -9.13 -11.62 16.18
CA ALA A 243 -9.39 -10.18 16.23
C ALA A 243 -9.87 -9.62 14.86
N PHE A 244 -9.24 -10.07 13.78
CA PHE A 244 -9.51 -9.58 12.43
C PHE A 244 -10.07 -10.65 11.49
N GLY A 245 -10.30 -11.89 11.99
CA GLY A 245 -10.89 -12.96 11.19
C GLY A 245 -10.08 -13.36 9.98
N SER A 246 -8.74 -13.30 10.07
CA SER A 246 -7.87 -13.71 8.98
C SER A 246 -7.95 -15.21 8.71
N HIS A 247 -7.75 -15.56 7.45
CA HIS A 247 -7.78 -16.96 7.01
C HIS A 247 -6.87 -17.20 5.82
N PHE A 248 -6.34 -18.41 5.75
CA PHE A 248 -5.69 -18.95 4.55
C PHE A 248 -6.72 -19.29 3.47
N SER A 249 -6.23 -19.79 2.36
CA SER A 249 -7.04 -20.21 1.20
C SER A 249 -7.87 -19.07 0.58
N THR A 250 -7.40 -17.81 0.73
CA THR A 250 -7.98 -16.68 0.01
C THR A 250 -7.87 -16.93 -1.49
N PHE A 251 -8.99 -16.78 -2.21
CA PHE A 251 -9.10 -17.08 -3.65
C PHE A 251 -8.64 -18.49 -4.02
N TYR A 252 -8.82 -19.46 -3.09
CA TYR A 252 -8.40 -20.87 -3.22
C TYR A 252 -6.89 -21.08 -3.29
N SER A 253 -6.07 -20.07 -3.01
CA SER A 253 -4.62 -20.20 -2.87
C SER A 253 -4.24 -20.56 -1.45
N ASP A 254 -3.66 -21.75 -1.23
CA ASP A 254 -3.37 -22.28 0.10
C ASP A 254 -2.51 -21.37 0.97
N ARG A 255 -1.57 -20.66 0.36
CA ARG A 255 -0.62 -19.76 1.05
C ARG A 255 -1.11 -18.31 1.17
N TYR A 256 -2.19 -17.94 0.50
CA TYR A 256 -2.66 -16.56 0.53
C TYR A 256 -3.47 -16.32 1.79
N LEU A 257 -2.88 -15.57 2.71
CA LEU A 257 -3.43 -15.21 4.01
C LEU A 257 -3.91 -13.77 3.99
N THR A 258 -5.20 -13.55 4.15
CA THR A 258 -5.81 -12.21 4.14
C THR A 258 -6.91 -12.07 5.17
N THR A 259 -7.45 -10.87 5.31
CA THR A 259 -8.68 -10.59 6.04
C THR A 259 -9.60 -9.68 5.24
N SER A 260 -10.90 -9.90 5.37
CA SER A 260 -11.96 -9.00 4.85
C SER A 260 -12.46 -8.00 5.90
N ARG A 261 -11.99 -8.07 7.15
CA ARG A 261 -12.45 -7.20 8.27
C ARG A 261 -11.57 -5.96 8.42
N VAL A 262 -11.43 -5.20 7.36
CA VAL A 262 -10.55 -4.01 7.33
C VAL A 262 -11.00 -2.96 8.37
N LYS A 263 -12.29 -2.78 8.57
CA LYS A 263 -12.82 -1.85 9.59
C LYS A 263 -12.37 -2.22 11.00
N ALA A 264 -12.35 -3.51 11.34
CA ALA A 264 -11.93 -3.99 12.67
C ALA A 264 -10.45 -3.68 12.94
N ILE A 265 -9.59 -3.75 11.91
CA ILE A 265 -8.18 -3.35 12.00
C ILE A 265 -8.08 -1.87 12.40
N HIS A 266 -8.77 -0.99 11.67
CA HIS A 266 -8.76 0.44 11.93
C HIS A 266 -9.48 0.84 13.23
N ASP A 267 -10.45 0.03 13.69
CA ASP A 267 -11.07 0.22 15.00
C ASP A 267 -10.09 -0.09 16.14
N ALA A 268 -9.28 -1.14 16.00
CA ALA A 268 -8.23 -1.48 16.97
C ALA A 268 -7.12 -0.41 17.05
N LEU A 269 -6.92 0.35 15.98
CA LEU A 269 -5.92 1.42 15.88
C LEU A 269 -6.46 2.81 16.26
N ALA A 270 -7.75 2.92 16.57
CA ALA A 270 -8.36 4.22 16.88
C ALA A 270 -7.67 4.88 18.11
N GLY A 271 -7.15 6.09 17.92
CA GLY A 271 -6.41 6.86 18.94
C GLY A 271 -4.90 6.60 18.98
N ILE A 272 -4.39 5.72 18.15
CA ILE A 272 -2.96 5.46 17.96
C ILE A 272 -2.55 6.10 16.62
N PRO A 273 -1.47 6.88 16.52
CA PRO A 273 -0.95 7.36 15.24
C PRO A 273 -0.44 6.23 14.36
N TYR A 274 -0.87 6.16 13.10
CA TYR A 274 -0.38 5.19 12.10
C TYR A 274 -0.69 5.65 10.67
N GLU A 275 0.12 5.16 9.72
CA GLU A 275 -0.10 5.28 8.29
C GLU A 275 -0.07 3.90 7.62
N HIS A 276 0.85 3.01 8.04
CA HIS A 276 1.01 1.68 7.48
C HIS A 276 0.74 0.60 8.54
N ILE A 277 0.24 -0.54 8.08
CA ILE A 277 -0.27 -1.60 8.94
C ILE A 277 0.42 -2.91 8.61
N ILE A 278 0.93 -3.59 9.65
CA ILE A 278 1.41 -4.96 9.59
C ILE A 278 0.59 -5.79 10.58
N ILE A 279 0.07 -6.92 10.16
CA ILE A 279 -0.68 -7.85 10.99
C ILE A 279 0.12 -9.14 11.10
N LEU A 280 0.47 -9.52 12.31
CA LEU A 280 1.19 -10.76 12.61
C LEU A 280 0.21 -11.86 13.00
N ALA A 281 0.15 -12.91 12.20
CA ALA A 281 -0.69 -14.07 12.44
C ALA A 281 0.06 -15.12 13.26
N ASN A 282 -0.52 -15.51 14.40
CA ASN A 282 0.00 -16.55 15.29
C ASN A 282 -0.16 -17.93 14.65
N THR A 283 0.75 -18.32 13.76
CA THR A 283 0.68 -19.59 13.05
C THR A 283 2.03 -20.02 12.50
N GLU A 284 2.25 -21.35 12.43
CA GLU A 284 3.41 -21.96 11.78
C GLU A 284 3.17 -22.22 10.27
N GLU A 285 1.94 -22.07 9.78
CA GLU A 285 1.62 -22.24 8.36
C GLU A 285 2.29 -21.15 7.52
N TYR A 286 2.83 -21.54 6.35
CA TYR A 286 3.45 -20.59 5.43
C TYR A 286 2.42 -19.75 4.71
N GLY A 287 2.59 -18.42 4.75
CA GLY A 287 1.80 -17.51 3.95
C GLY A 287 1.94 -16.05 4.34
N GLY A 288 1.36 -15.23 3.49
CA GLY A 288 1.32 -13.78 3.65
C GLY A 288 0.50 -13.15 2.54
N GLY A 289 0.37 -11.83 2.62
CA GLY A 289 -0.22 -10.97 1.61
C GLY A 289 0.06 -9.50 1.95
N GLY A 290 0.44 -8.72 0.93
CA GLY A 290 0.69 -7.29 1.06
C GLY A 290 -0.12 -6.51 0.02
N ILE A 291 -1.01 -5.62 0.48
CA ILE A 291 -1.88 -4.82 -0.39
C ILE A 291 -1.46 -3.36 -0.28
N TYR A 292 -1.08 -2.75 -1.40
CA TYR A 292 -0.54 -1.40 -1.44
C TYR A 292 -1.44 -0.38 -0.74
N ASN A 293 -0.84 0.33 0.22
CA ASN A 293 -1.47 1.35 1.05
C ASN A 293 -2.77 0.86 1.75
N SER A 294 -2.79 -0.43 2.13
CA SER A 294 -3.85 -1.06 2.91
C SER A 294 -3.23 -1.78 4.11
N TYR A 295 -2.73 -3.00 3.96
CA TYR A 295 -2.05 -3.73 5.03
C TYR A 295 -1.06 -4.78 4.50
N THR A 296 -0.10 -5.15 5.36
CA THR A 296 0.65 -6.41 5.30
C THR A 296 0.01 -7.38 6.29
N LEU A 297 -0.21 -8.63 5.89
CA LEU A 297 -0.56 -9.73 6.79
C LEU A 297 0.41 -10.88 6.56
N THR A 298 1.05 -11.40 7.60
CA THR A 298 2.08 -12.43 7.48
C THR A 298 2.10 -13.35 8.70
N THR A 299 2.60 -14.57 8.51
CA THR A 299 2.76 -15.56 9.58
C THR A 299 3.95 -15.25 10.47
N ALA A 300 3.85 -15.45 11.80
CA ALA A 300 4.91 -15.11 12.73
C ALA A 300 5.83 -16.29 13.11
N HIS A 301 5.34 -17.53 13.04
CA HIS A 301 6.09 -18.69 13.59
C HIS A 301 6.64 -19.65 12.52
N HIS A 302 6.40 -19.35 11.23
CA HIS A 302 7.02 -20.10 10.15
C HIS A 302 8.52 -19.79 10.06
N PRO A 303 9.41 -20.74 9.73
CA PRO A 303 10.86 -20.49 9.59
C PRO A 303 11.21 -19.34 8.62
N MET A 304 10.36 -19.09 7.62
CA MET A 304 10.53 -18.01 6.65
C MET A 304 9.86 -16.69 7.07
N PHE A 305 9.44 -16.52 8.32
CA PHE A 305 8.80 -15.31 8.82
C PHE A 305 9.61 -14.04 8.50
N ARG A 306 10.90 -14.04 8.83
CA ARG A 306 11.76 -12.85 8.64
C ARG A 306 11.84 -12.37 7.19
N PRO A 307 12.12 -13.21 6.17
CA PRO A 307 12.09 -12.76 4.79
C PRO A 307 10.68 -12.42 4.29
N VAL A 308 9.65 -13.16 4.70
CA VAL A 308 8.27 -12.94 4.23
C VAL A 308 7.73 -11.59 4.71
N VAL A 309 7.90 -11.21 5.98
CA VAL A 309 7.42 -9.91 6.47
C VAL A 309 8.04 -8.73 5.70
N VAL A 310 9.30 -8.85 5.28
CA VAL A 310 10.00 -7.84 4.47
C VAL A 310 9.46 -7.81 3.04
N HIS A 311 9.21 -8.98 2.45
CA HIS A 311 8.63 -9.13 1.12
C HIS A 311 7.23 -8.49 1.06
N GLU A 312 6.33 -8.90 1.97
CA GLU A 312 4.96 -8.39 2.01
C GLU A 312 4.89 -6.88 2.34
N PHE A 313 5.82 -6.39 3.17
CA PHE A 313 5.96 -4.94 3.38
C PHE A 313 6.45 -4.22 2.14
N GLY A 314 7.24 -4.86 1.29
CA GLY A 314 7.60 -4.37 -0.04
C GLY A 314 6.39 -4.10 -0.93
N HIS A 315 5.38 -4.96 -0.88
CA HIS A 315 4.10 -4.75 -1.57
C HIS A 315 3.29 -3.62 -0.92
N SER A 316 2.97 -3.75 0.36
CA SER A 316 1.99 -2.87 1.03
C SER A 316 2.49 -1.44 1.21
N PHE A 317 3.76 -1.26 1.55
CA PHE A 317 4.41 0.03 1.69
C PHE A 317 4.94 0.56 0.36
N GLY A 318 5.65 -0.29 -0.38
CA GLY A 318 6.43 0.08 -1.56
C GLY A 318 5.68 0.02 -2.87
N GLY A 319 4.50 -0.61 -2.92
CA GLY A 319 3.80 -0.90 -4.16
C GLY A 319 4.69 -1.67 -5.14
N LEU A 320 5.60 -2.51 -4.64
CA LEU A 320 6.44 -3.35 -5.46
C LEU A 320 5.64 -4.57 -5.94
N ALA A 321 5.84 -4.97 -7.19
CA ALA A 321 5.31 -6.21 -7.73
C ALA A 321 6.17 -7.41 -7.34
N ASP A 322 5.60 -8.62 -7.44
CA ASP A 322 6.38 -9.85 -7.43
C ASP A 322 7.30 -9.93 -8.66
N GLU A 323 8.57 -10.27 -8.43
CA GLU A 323 9.55 -10.46 -9.49
C GLU A 323 9.71 -11.93 -9.90
N TYR A 324 8.94 -12.84 -9.30
CA TYR A 324 8.90 -14.24 -9.68
C TYR A 324 7.86 -14.51 -10.77
N PHE A 325 8.03 -15.64 -11.44
CA PHE A 325 7.12 -16.15 -12.46
C PHE A 325 7.11 -17.68 -12.40
N TYR A 326 6.10 -18.28 -13.02
CA TYR A 326 5.97 -19.72 -13.17
C TYR A 326 5.89 -20.06 -14.66
N ASP A 327 6.56 -21.13 -15.10
CA ASP A 327 6.63 -21.51 -16.52
C ASP A 327 5.26 -21.81 -17.15
N ASN A 328 4.29 -22.19 -16.32
CA ASN A 328 2.92 -22.54 -16.74
C ASN A 328 1.86 -21.51 -16.32
N ASP A 329 2.25 -20.43 -15.67
CA ASP A 329 1.31 -19.41 -15.19
C ASP A 329 1.20 -18.28 -16.22
N VAL A 330 0.09 -18.28 -16.91
CA VAL A 330 -0.26 -17.22 -17.86
C VAL A 330 -1.31 -16.32 -17.17
N MET A 331 -0.90 -15.53 -16.21
CA MET A 331 -1.74 -14.44 -15.69
C MET A 331 -1.61 -13.20 -16.60
N THR A 332 -1.87 -13.41 -17.88
CA THR A 332 -1.68 -12.40 -18.94
C THR A 332 -2.59 -11.20 -18.82
N ASP A 333 -3.67 -11.29 -18.05
CA ASP A 333 -4.64 -10.20 -17.91
C ASP A 333 -4.26 -9.22 -16.79
N THR A 334 -3.46 -9.66 -15.81
CA THR A 334 -3.02 -8.81 -14.68
C THR A 334 -2.11 -7.68 -15.14
N TYR A 335 -1.19 -7.96 -16.08
CA TYR A 335 -0.28 -6.99 -16.66
C TYR A 335 -0.39 -6.97 -18.19
N PRO A 336 -1.24 -6.10 -18.77
CA PRO A 336 -1.33 -5.95 -20.21
C PRO A 336 0.00 -5.52 -20.82
N LEU A 337 0.49 -6.23 -21.86
CA LEU A 337 1.82 -6.02 -22.42
C LEU A 337 1.97 -4.75 -23.26
N ASP A 338 0.88 -4.04 -23.52
CA ASP A 338 0.83 -2.77 -24.28
C ASP A 338 0.72 -1.53 -23.38
N ILE A 339 0.82 -1.72 -22.05
CA ILE A 339 0.79 -0.65 -21.05
C ILE A 339 1.95 -0.87 -20.07
N GLU A 340 2.59 0.21 -19.64
CA GLU A 340 3.60 0.17 -18.59
C GLU A 340 2.92 -0.02 -17.22
N PRO A 341 3.28 -1.06 -16.40
CA PRO A 341 2.77 -1.23 -15.04
C PRO A 341 3.10 -0.01 -14.17
N TRP A 342 2.26 0.29 -13.18
CA TRP A 342 2.54 1.38 -12.25
C TRP A 342 3.61 1.00 -11.20
N GLU A 343 3.80 -0.27 -10.93
CA GLU A 343 4.82 -0.82 -10.03
C GLU A 343 6.22 -0.52 -10.57
N GLN A 344 7.10 -0.05 -9.71
CA GLN A 344 8.39 0.51 -10.13
C GLN A 344 9.46 -0.54 -10.47
N ASN A 345 9.25 -1.79 -10.07
CA ASN A 345 10.22 -2.88 -10.20
C ASN A 345 9.88 -3.91 -11.30
N ILE A 346 8.83 -3.66 -12.08
CA ILE A 346 8.53 -4.44 -13.29
C ILE A 346 8.28 -3.50 -14.47
N SER A 347 8.46 -4.01 -15.69
CA SER A 347 8.28 -3.23 -16.92
C SER A 347 7.85 -4.11 -18.09
N THR A 348 6.97 -3.58 -18.94
CA THR A 348 6.68 -4.10 -20.28
C THR A 348 7.60 -3.48 -21.37
N GLN A 349 8.46 -2.55 -20.97
CA GLN A 349 9.28 -1.72 -21.83
C GLN A 349 8.49 -0.71 -22.72
N VAL A 350 7.18 -0.58 -22.55
CA VAL A 350 6.35 0.38 -23.29
C VAL A 350 6.75 1.82 -22.97
N ASP A 351 7.04 2.12 -21.70
CA ASP A 351 7.63 3.38 -21.24
C ASP A 351 8.78 3.11 -20.26
N PHE A 352 9.80 2.42 -20.75
CA PHE A 352 10.94 2.04 -19.92
C PHE A 352 11.73 3.24 -19.37
N ALA A 353 11.61 4.41 -20.00
CA ALA A 353 12.25 5.63 -19.49
C ALA A 353 11.71 6.07 -18.12
N ALA A 354 10.45 5.76 -17.82
CA ALA A 354 9.83 6.04 -16.52
C ALA A 354 10.23 5.04 -15.41
N LYS A 355 10.99 3.98 -15.75
CA LYS A 355 11.39 2.89 -14.84
C LYS A 355 12.84 3.05 -14.38
N TRP A 356 13.68 2.08 -14.67
CA TRP A 356 15.09 2.06 -14.24
C TRP A 356 16.10 2.15 -15.41
N LYS A 357 15.67 2.65 -16.57
CA LYS A 357 16.53 2.80 -17.74
C LYS A 357 17.77 3.64 -17.43
N ASP A 358 17.62 4.65 -16.61
CA ASP A 358 18.69 5.57 -16.16
C ASP A 358 19.72 4.91 -15.22
N MET A 359 19.43 3.71 -14.70
CA MET A 359 20.35 2.94 -13.84
C MET A 359 21.15 1.89 -14.61
N LEU A 360 20.86 1.66 -15.89
CA LEU A 360 21.60 0.72 -16.72
C LEU A 360 22.99 1.26 -17.08
N SER A 361 23.99 0.38 -17.12
CA SER A 361 25.29 0.70 -17.73
C SER A 361 25.14 0.76 -19.27
N GLU A 362 26.03 1.51 -19.93
CA GLU A 362 25.98 1.72 -21.39
C GLU A 362 25.96 0.41 -22.22
N ASN A 363 26.59 -0.65 -21.70
CA ASN A 363 26.71 -1.93 -22.40
C ASN A 363 25.75 -2.99 -21.89
N THR A 364 24.74 -2.63 -21.09
CA THR A 364 23.76 -3.60 -20.58
C THR A 364 22.92 -4.15 -21.71
N PRO A 365 22.95 -5.47 -21.98
CA PRO A 365 22.07 -6.08 -22.97
C PRO A 365 20.59 -5.92 -22.59
N VAL A 366 19.74 -5.65 -23.58
CA VAL A 366 18.28 -5.56 -23.39
C VAL A 366 17.58 -6.46 -24.42
N PRO A 367 16.95 -7.56 -24.01
CA PRO A 367 16.93 -8.17 -22.65
C PRO A 367 18.31 -8.61 -22.16
N THR A 368 18.46 -8.63 -20.82
CA THR A 368 19.70 -9.10 -20.17
C THR A 368 19.62 -10.61 -19.95
N PRO A 369 20.55 -11.43 -20.53
CA PRO A 369 20.57 -12.86 -20.27
C PRO A 369 20.91 -13.18 -18.80
N ALA A 370 20.26 -14.17 -18.20
CA ALA A 370 20.49 -14.56 -16.81
C ALA A 370 21.94 -15.03 -16.55
N GLU A 371 22.58 -15.66 -17.56
CA GLU A 371 23.94 -16.20 -17.49
C GLU A 371 25.01 -15.14 -17.27
N VAL A 372 24.71 -13.88 -17.57
CA VAL A 372 25.64 -12.74 -17.40
C VAL A 372 25.26 -11.81 -16.23
N SER A 373 24.35 -12.25 -15.36
CA SER A 373 23.80 -11.46 -14.25
C SER A 373 24.85 -10.93 -13.28
N GLU A 374 25.97 -11.65 -13.09
CA GLU A 374 27.09 -11.19 -12.26
C GLU A 374 27.74 -9.89 -12.81
N ASN A 375 27.72 -9.69 -14.14
CA ASN A 375 28.25 -8.51 -14.80
C ASN A 375 27.24 -7.34 -14.82
N TYR A 376 25.95 -7.65 -14.68
CA TYR A 376 24.86 -6.67 -14.78
C TYR A 376 23.93 -6.79 -13.58
N PRO A 377 24.34 -6.31 -12.38
CA PRO A 377 23.51 -6.37 -11.18
C PRO A 377 22.20 -5.57 -11.32
N ILE A 378 22.16 -4.65 -12.28
CA ILE A 378 20.94 -3.99 -12.77
C ILE A 378 20.86 -4.27 -14.26
N GLY A 379 19.79 -4.92 -14.70
CA GLY A 379 19.54 -5.29 -16.08
C GLY A 379 18.08 -5.17 -16.47
N VAL A 380 17.69 -5.92 -17.51
CA VAL A 380 16.30 -6.05 -17.98
C VAL A 380 16.06 -7.54 -18.21
N TYR A 381 15.80 -8.26 -17.12
CA TYR A 381 15.65 -9.71 -17.09
C TYR A 381 14.20 -10.11 -17.39
N GLU A 382 13.99 -10.91 -18.42
CA GLU A 382 12.64 -11.37 -18.77
C GLU A 382 12.08 -12.31 -17.71
N GLY A 383 10.80 -12.17 -17.43
CA GLY A 383 10.05 -12.89 -16.39
C GLY A 383 9.88 -12.06 -15.11
N GLY A 384 8.64 -11.93 -14.64
CA GLY A 384 8.21 -11.19 -13.46
C GLY A 384 6.71 -10.96 -13.49
N GLY A 385 6.11 -10.50 -12.39
CA GLY A 385 4.67 -10.28 -12.32
C GLY A 385 3.87 -11.54 -12.68
N TYR A 386 4.33 -12.70 -12.25
CA TYR A 386 3.79 -14.04 -12.55
C TYR A 386 3.94 -14.51 -14.02
N SER A 387 4.37 -13.64 -14.93
CA SER A 387 4.49 -13.92 -16.36
C SER A 387 5.93 -14.27 -16.75
N ALA A 388 6.14 -15.40 -17.45
CA ALA A 388 7.46 -15.81 -17.93
C ALA A 388 7.95 -14.97 -19.11
N LYS A 389 7.04 -14.30 -19.84
CA LYS A 389 7.32 -13.53 -21.07
C LYS A 389 6.65 -12.17 -21.07
N GLY A 390 7.35 -11.19 -21.69
CA GLY A 390 6.82 -9.84 -21.94
C GLY A 390 6.85 -8.91 -20.74
N ILE A 391 7.08 -9.41 -19.51
CA ILE A 391 7.33 -8.63 -18.31
C ILE A 391 8.79 -8.79 -17.93
N PHE A 392 9.42 -7.70 -17.54
CA PHE A 392 10.84 -7.64 -17.21
C PHE A 392 11.03 -7.15 -15.77
N ARG A 393 12.03 -7.70 -15.09
CA ARG A 393 12.47 -7.32 -13.75
C ARG A 393 13.89 -6.73 -13.79
N PRO A 394 14.31 -5.95 -12.77
CA PRO A 394 15.56 -5.21 -12.81
C PRO A 394 16.80 -6.03 -12.44
N ALA A 395 16.63 -7.15 -11.76
CA ALA A 395 17.76 -7.97 -11.30
C ALA A 395 17.42 -9.47 -11.38
N GLU A 396 18.45 -10.29 -11.48
CA GLU A 396 18.24 -11.75 -11.46
C GLU A 396 17.73 -12.19 -10.09
N ASN A 397 18.23 -11.61 -9.02
CA ASN A 397 17.79 -11.92 -7.64
C ASN A 397 17.42 -10.66 -6.85
N CYS A 398 16.34 -10.78 -6.09
CA CYS A 398 15.78 -9.73 -5.27
C CYS A 398 14.91 -10.33 -4.15
N ARG A 399 14.72 -9.59 -3.04
CA ARG A 399 13.72 -9.92 -2.01
C ARG A 399 12.31 -10.09 -2.61
N MET A 400 11.96 -9.33 -3.64
CA MET A 400 10.67 -9.44 -4.31
C MET A 400 10.56 -10.65 -5.26
N ARG A 401 11.65 -11.41 -5.45
CA ARG A 401 11.65 -12.64 -6.26
C ARG A 401 11.70 -13.89 -5.40
N THR A 402 12.52 -13.89 -4.34
CA THR A 402 12.77 -15.10 -3.53
C THR A 402 13.10 -14.76 -2.09
N ASN A 403 12.67 -15.64 -1.19
CA ASN A 403 12.94 -15.50 0.23
C ASN A 403 14.40 -15.82 0.60
N GLU A 404 15.13 -16.52 -0.22
CA GLU A 404 16.54 -16.87 -0.02
C GLU A 404 17.49 -15.69 -0.25
N TYR A 405 17.13 -14.76 -1.15
CA TYR A 405 17.97 -13.61 -1.40
C TYR A 405 17.81 -12.56 -0.28
N PRO A 406 18.93 -12.09 0.31
CA PRO A 406 18.88 -11.36 1.59
C PRO A 406 18.51 -9.88 1.48
N ALA A 407 18.32 -9.33 0.27
CA ALA A 407 18.18 -7.89 0.06
C ALA A 407 17.20 -7.54 -1.06
N PHE A 408 16.66 -6.34 -1.02
CA PHE A 408 16.06 -5.71 -2.20
C PHE A 408 17.13 -5.37 -3.24
N CYS A 409 16.84 -5.53 -4.52
CA CYS A 409 17.72 -5.09 -5.59
C CYS A 409 17.84 -3.54 -5.60
N PRO A 410 18.84 -2.96 -6.27
CA PRO A 410 19.03 -1.50 -6.26
C PRO A 410 17.83 -0.70 -6.78
N VAL A 411 17.06 -1.25 -7.72
CA VAL A 411 15.85 -0.59 -8.25
C VAL A 411 14.73 -0.57 -7.22
N CYS A 412 14.48 -1.70 -6.55
CA CYS A 412 13.52 -1.77 -5.44
C CYS A 412 13.94 -0.85 -4.28
N GLN A 413 15.23 -0.80 -3.93
CA GLN A 413 15.72 0.13 -2.92
C GLN A 413 15.47 1.60 -3.32
N ARG A 414 15.69 1.97 -4.59
CA ARG A 414 15.40 3.31 -5.10
C ARG A 414 13.90 3.63 -5.01
N ALA A 415 13.04 2.69 -5.39
CA ALA A 415 11.59 2.87 -5.31
C ALA A 415 11.13 3.12 -3.86
N LEU A 416 11.58 2.28 -2.93
CA LEU A 416 11.29 2.42 -1.49
C LEU A 416 11.83 3.73 -0.92
N ARG A 417 13.06 4.13 -1.28
CA ARG A 417 13.66 5.40 -0.85
C ARG A 417 12.83 6.60 -1.28
N ARG A 418 12.39 6.65 -2.56
CA ARG A 418 11.54 7.72 -3.08
C ARG A 418 10.22 7.86 -2.32
N ILE A 419 9.63 6.74 -1.90
CA ILE A 419 8.40 6.76 -1.08
C ILE A 419 8.70 7.32 0.31
N ILE A 420 9.77 6.87 0.97
CA ILE A 420 10.16 7.38 2.29
C ILE A 420 10.41 8.90 2.22
N GLU A 421 11.15 9.37 1.22
CA GLU A 421 11.41 10.79 0.99
C GLU A 421 10.12 11.57 0.73
N PHE A 422 9.22 11.05 -0.11
CA PHE A 422 7.92 11.68 -0.40
C PHE A 422 7.04 11.86 0.84
N TYR A 423 7.08 10.94 1.79
CA TYR A 423 6.31 11.05 3.03
C TYR A 423 6.96 11.95 4.08
N THR A 424 8.30 12.16 4.03
CA THR A 424 9.06 12.80 5.12
C THR A 424 9.77 14.10 4.73
N GLU A 425 9.76 14.50 3.47
CA GLU A 425 10.38 15.73 2.91
C GLU A 425 9.34 16.59 2.18
#